data_41f539461e581dccca0620cdd86288a8
#
_entry.id   41f539461e581dccca0620cdd86288a8
#
_cell.length_a   1.000
_cell.length_b   1.000
_cell.length_c   1.000
_cell.angle_alpha   90.00
_cell.angle_beta   90.00
_cell.angle_gamma   90.00
#
_symmetry.space_group_name_H-M   'P 1'
#
loop_
_entity.id
_entity.type
_entity.pdbx_description
1 polymer ?
#
loop_
_entity_poly.entity_id
_entity_poly.type
_entity_poly.pdbx_seq_one_letter_code
_entity_poly.pdbx_strand_id
1 'polypeptide(L)'
;MKRLFLLMILGVTSVLCLNAQTKSLHQLQQEFVDLRCGMFIHFNMPTFFNEDWPDPDAAPELFNPVRMDCKQWAKAAKSANMTYGCLTTKHHSGF
;
A
#
# COMPACT_ATOMS: atom_id res chain seq x y z
N MET A 1 -43.83 8.95 -21.44
CA MET A 1 -42.97 7.77 -21.53
C MET A 1 -41.48 8.07 -21.20
N LYS A 2 -40.83 9.04 -21.86
CA LYS A 2 -39.41 9.36 -21.60
C LYS A 2 -39.07 9.78 -20.15
N ARG A 3 -39.95 10.55 -19.48
CA ARG A 3 -39.78 10.99 -18.08
C ARG A 3 -39.91 9.83 -17.07
N LEU A 4 -40.76 8.87 -17.34
CA LEU A 4 -40.94 7.69 -16.48
C LEU A 4 -39.74 6.75 -16.58
N PHE A 5 -39.16 6.63 -17.78
CA PHE A 5 -37.94 5.83 -18.01
C PHE A 5 -36.70 6.45 -17.33
N LEU A 6 -36.60 7.80 -17.33
CA LEU A 6 -35.51 8.53 -16.66
C LEU A 6 -35.57 8.35 -15.12
N LEU A 7 -36.79 8.37 -14.54
CA LEU A 7 -37.00 8.14 -13.11
C LEU A 7 -36.66 6.72 -12.69
N MET A 8 -36.99 5.71 -13.53
CA MET A 8 -36.55 4.33 -13.29
C MET A 8 -35.04 4.16 -13.32
N ILE A 9 -34.35 4.78 -14.25
CA ILE A 9 -32.87 4.71 -14.33
C ILE A 9 -32.23 5.38 -13.11
N LEU A 10 -32.74 6.54 -12.65
CA LEU A 10 -32.25 7.19 -11.44
C LEU A 10 -32.50 6.33 -10.18
N GLY A 11 -33.64 5.63 -10.11
CA GLY A 11 -33.94 4.75 -8.99
C GLY A 11 -33.03 3.52 -8.92
N VAL A 12 -32.68 2.92 -10.05
CA VAL A 12 -31.80 1.77 -10.13
C VAL A 12 -30.34 2.15 -9.78
N THR A 13 -29.87 3.31 -10.22
CA THR A 13 -28.51 3.78 -9.88
C THR A 13 -28.36 4.11 -8.41
N SER A 14 -29.40 4.64 -7.75
CA SER A 14 -29.36 4.93 -6.30
C SER A 14 -29.31 3.64 -5.45
N VAL A 15 -29.98 2.57 -5.88
CA VAL A 15 -29.97 1.27 -5.17
C VAL A 15 -28.62 0.58 -5.32
N LEU A 16 -27.93 0.75 -6.44
CA LEU A 16 -26.58 0.18 -6.65
C LEU A 16 -25.49 0.86 -5.80
N CYS A 17 -25.65 2.14 -5.45
CA CYS A 17 -24.71 2.85 -4.57
C CYS A 17 -24.87 2.52 -3.07
N LEU A 18 -26.01 1.95 -2.65
CA LEU A 18 -26.29 1.64 -1.24
C LEU A 18 -25.65 0.32 -0.75
N ASN A 19 -25.06 -0.47 -1.61
CA ASN A 19 -24.43 -1.75 -1.28
C ASN A 19 -22.89 -1.67 -1.07
N ALA A 20 -22.34 -0.50 -0.84
CA ALA A 20 -20.97 -0.38 -0.32
C ALA A 20 -20.99 -0.79 1.16
N GLN A 21 -21.11 -2.08 1.41
CA GLN A 21 -21.09 -2.64 2.76
C GLN A 21 -19.69 -2.42 3.34
N THR A 22 -19.57 -1.44 4.23
CA THR A 22 -18.32 -1.22 4.96
C THR A 22 -18.06 -2.42 5.85
N LYS A 23 -16.93 -3.08 5.64
CA LYS A 23 -16.49 -4.21 6.48
C LYS A 23 -16.40 -3.76 7.94
N SER A 24 -16.83 -4.60 8.86
CA SER A 24 -16.63 -4.35 10.27
C SER A 24 -15.13 -4.38 10.64
N LEU A 25 -14.76 -3.72 11.72
CA LEU A 25 -13.38 -3.76 12.22
C LEU A 25 -12.90 -5.21 12.44
N HIS A 26 -13.74 -6.07 12.98
CA HIS A 26 -13.42 -7.48 13.18
C HIS A 26 -13.11 -8.21 11.86
N GLN A 27 -13.90 -7.96 10.81
CA GLN A 27 -13.64 -8.54 9.48
C GLN A 27 -12.30 -8.07 8.91
N LEU A 28 -11.98 -6.77 9.05
CA LEU A 28 -10.69 -6.22 8.58
C LEU A 28 -9.50 -6.80 9.36
N GLN A 29 -9.66 -6.97 10.68
CA GLN A 29 -8.64 -7.61 11.52
C GLN A 29 -8.42 -9.07 11.14
N GLN A 30 -9.50 -9.82 10.90
CA GLN A 30 -9.40 -11.21 10.48
C GLN A 30 -8.73 -11.34 9.10
N GLU A 31 -9.11 -10.51 8.15
CA GLU A 31 -8.46 -10.47 6.82
C GLU A 31 -6.97 -10.18 6.93
N PHE A 32 -6.56 -9.27 7.84
CA PHE A 32 -5.15 -9.00 8.07
C PHE A 32 -4.42 -10.21 8.67
N VAL A 33 -5.00 -10.89 9.66
CA VAL A 33 -4.44 -12.12 10.24
C VAL A 33 -4.30 -13.22 9.19
N ASP A 34 -5.27 -13.33 8.29
CA ASP A 34 -5.29 -14.33 7.21
C ASP A 34 -4.20 -14.08 6.16
N LEU A 35 -3.63 -12.87 6.08
CA LEU A 35 -2.45 -12.59 5.26
C LEU A 35 -1.18 -13.33 5.73
N ARG A 36 -1.11 -13.70 7.00
CA ARG A 36 -0.06 -14.52 7.64
C ARG A 36 1.33 -13.91 7.62
N CYS A 37 2.01 -13.92 6.46
CA CYS A 37 3.40 -13.51 6.35
C CYS A 37 3.57 -12.42 5.30
N GLY A 38 4.29 -11.37 5.67
CA GLY A 38 4.60 -10.27 4.76
C GLY A 38 6.04 -9.80 4.91
N MET A 39 6.41 -8.86 4.07
CA MET A 39 7.73 -8.27 3.99
C MET A 39 7.67 -6.80 4.42
N PHE A 40 8.56 -6.38 5.33
CA PHE A 40 8.88 -4.96 5.50
C PHE A 40 9.97 -4.56 4.52
N ILE A 41 9.80 -3.40 3.90
CA ILE A 41 10.77 -2.83 2.97
C ILE A 41 11.30 -1.54 3.59
N HIS A 42 12.54 -1.57 4.06
CA HIS A 42 13.29 -0.42 4.57
C HIS A 42 14.32 -0.01 3.52
N PHE A 43 13.88 0.78 2.54
CA PHE A 43 14.78 1.33 1.53
C PHE A 43 14.79 2.85 1.65
N ASN A 44 15.70 3.35 2.45
CA ASN A 44 15.83 4.74 2.87
C ASN A 44 17.31 5.16 2.97
N MET A 45 17.61 6.30 3.56
CA MET A 45 18.98 6.84 3.70
C MET A 45 20.00 5.82 4.26
N PRO A 46 19.74 5.10 5.37
CA PRO A 46 20.65 4.07 5.88
C PRO A 46 21.02 3.03 4.83
N THR A 47 20.02 2.47 4.16
CA THR A 47 20.24 1.46 3.11
C THR A 47 20.99 2.04 1.91
N PHE A 48 20.67 3.26 1.53
CA PHE A 48 21.26 3.92 0.36
C PHE A 48 22.72 4.28 0.58
N PHE A 49 23.08 4.79 1.77
CA PHE A 49 24.45 5.12 2.13
C PHE A 49 25.26 3.93 2.67
N ASN A 50 24.59 2.78 2.92
CA ASN A 50 25.19 1.62 3.57
C ASN A 50 25.79 1.97 4.94
N GLU A 51 25.04 2.75 5.73
CA GLU A 51 25.36 3.21 7.06
C GLU A 51 24.19 2.94 8.01
N ASP A 52 24.46 2.44 9.22
CA ASP A 52 23.38 2.19 10.21
C ASP A 52 22.78 3.50 10.73
N TRP A 53 23.59 4.54 10.86
CA TRP A 53 23.22 5.84 11.40
C TRP A 53 23.76 6.98 10.52
N PRO A 54 23.14 7.23 9.38
CA PRO A 54 23.53 8.34 8.51
C PRO A 54 23.25 9.69 9.18
N ASP A 55 23.92 10.74 8.72
CA ASP A 55 23.70 12.10 9.17
C ASP A 55 22.21 12.49 9.02
N PRO A 56 21.51 12.82 10.13
CA PRO A 56 20.09 13.20 10.08
C PRO A 56 19.88 14.53 9.33
N ASP A 57 20.90 15.35 9.20
CA ASP A 57 20.89 16.63 8.48
C ASP A 57 21.32 16.50 7.01
N ALA A 58 21.58 15.28 6.54
CA ALA A 58 21.92 15.03 5.15
C ALA A 58 20.83 15.54 4.20
N ALA A 59 21.24 16.24 3.14
CA ALA A 59 20.29 16.79 2.17
C ALA A 59 19.48 15.67 1.51
N PRO A 60 18.12 15.76 1.47
CA PRO A 60 17.26 14.72 0.91
C PRO A 60 17.57 14.39 -0.56
N GLU A 61 18.12 15.36 -1.32
CA GLU A 61 18.50 15.22 -2.72
C GLU A 61 19.62 14.19 -2.93
N LEU A 62 20.37 13.88 -1.88
CA LEU A 62 21.39 12.83 -1.91
C LEU A 62 20.78 11.42 -2.07
N PHE A 63 19.53 11.23 -1.65
CA PHE A 63 18.79 9.99 -1.87
C PHE A 63 18.31 9.93 -3.32
N ASN A 64 19.14 9.43 -4.21
CA ASN A 64 18.86 9.35 -5.64
C ASN A 64 19.08 7.93 -6.18
N PRO A 65 18.23 6.95 -5.86
CA PRO A 65 18.37 5.57 -6.33
C PRO A 65 18.06 5.44 -7.83
N VAL A 66 19.07 5.24 -8.65
CA VAL A 66 18.94 5.18 -10.12
C VAL A 66 18.66 3.77 -10.67
N ARG A 67 18.79 2.72 -9.85
CA ARG A 67 18.63 1.31 -10.28
C ARG A 67 17.65 0.54 -9.39
N MET A 68 16.59 1.19 -8.95
CA MET A 68 15.56 0.55 -8.13
C MET A 68 14.64 -0.32 -8.98
N ASP A 69 14.48 -1.59 -8.62
CA ASP A 69 13.57 -2.53 -9.30
C ASP A 69 12.54 -3.12 -8.31
N CYS A 70 11.44 -2.41 -8.15
CA CYS A 70 10.33 -2.88 -7.30
C CYS A 70 9.69 -4.20 -7.80
N LYS A 71 9.82 -4.52 -9.10
CA LYS A 71 9.33 -5.81 -9.63
C LYS A 71 10.18 -6.96 -9.11
N GLN A 72 11.48 -6.75 -8.96
CA GLN A 72 12.37 -7.75 -8.36
C GLN A 72 11.97 -8.00 -6.89
N TRP A 73 11.69 -6.95 -6.11
CA TRP A 73 11.25 -7.10 -4.72
C TRP A 73 9.95 -7.90 -4.62
N ALA A 74 8.95 -7.57 -5.46
CA ALA A 74 7.69 -8.29 -5.49
C ALA A 74 7.85 -9.76 -5.89
N LYS A 75 8.74 -10.07 -6.83
CA LYS A 75 9.06 -11.44 -7.22
C LYS A 75 9.73 -12.22 -6.08
N ALA A 76 10.68 -11.60 -5.38
CA ALA A 76 11.34 -12.20 -4.23
C ALA A 76 10.34 -12.50 -3.10
N ALA A 77 9.48 -11.56 -2.74
CA ALA A 77 8.43 -11.76 -1.75
C ALA A 77 7.49 -12.90 -2.15
N LYS A 78 7.04 -12.92 -3.41
CA LYS A 78 6.15 -13.97 -3.92
C LYS A 78 6.82 -15.35 -3.91
N SER A 79 8.11 -15.46 -4.25
CA SER A 79 8.85 -16.74 -4.21
C SER A 79 9.01 -17.27 -2.77
N ALA A 80 9.00 -16.38 -1.77
CA ALA A 80 8.98 -16.73 -0.35
C ALA A 80 7.56 -16.93 0.23
N ASN A 81 6.53 -17.03 -0.62
CA ASN A 81 5.12 -17.14 -0.22
C ASN A 81 4.62 -16.00 0.69
N MET A 82 5.20 -14.83 0.57
CA MET A 82 4.70 -13.64 1.26
C MET A 82 3.46 -13.09 0.56
N THR A 83 2.48 -12.68 1.32
CA THR A 83 1.15 -12.26 0.83
C THR A 83 0.97 -10.75 0.79
N TYR A 84 1.83 -10.00 1.50
CA TYR A 84 1.82 -8.54 1.49
C TYR A 84 3.23 -7.96 1.65
N GLY A 85 3.38 -6.68 1.29
CA GLY A 85 4.56 -5.88 1.56
C GLY A 85 4.18 -4.56 2.24
N CYS A 86 4.97 -4.14 3.21
CA CYS A 86 4.81 -2.87 3.90
C CYS A 86 6.04 -2.01 3.65
N LEU A 87 5.88 -0.94 2.89
CA LEU A 87 6.94 0.03 2.65
C LEU A 87 7.02 1.01 3.83
N THR A 88 8.18 1.13 4.42
CA THR A 88 8.45 2.16 5.43
C THR A 88 8.72 3.48 4.73
N THR A 89 7.75 4.37 4.75
CA THR A 89 7.84 5.70 4.12
C THR A 89 8.53 6.73 4.99
N LYS A 90 8.59 6.49 6.29
CA LYS A 90 9.32 7.30 7.27
C LYS A 90 9.95 6.41 8.31
N HIS A 91 11.26 6.51 8.48
CA HIS A 91 12.05 5.83 9.49
C HIS A 91 12.75 6.85 10.41
N HIS A 92 13.62 6.41 11.33
CA HIS A 92 14.33 7.31 12.25
C HIS A 92 15.17 8.39 11.54
N SER A 93 15.62 8.17 10.31
CA SER A 93 16.43 9.11 9.51
C SER A 93 15.60 10.04 8.62
N GLY A 94 14.29 10.15 8.84
CA GLY A 94 13.42 11.09 8.13
C GLY A 94 12.53 10.47 7.05
N PHE A 95 13.04 9.58 6.23
CA PHE A 95 12.30 8.80 5.24
C PHE A 95 12.96 7.48 4.89
#